data_82c3a017197b425159b63bba18f5f376
#
_entry.id   82c3a017197b425159b63bba18f5f376
#
_cell.length_a   1.000
_cell.length_b   1.000
_cell.length_c   1.000
_cell.angle_alpha   90.00
_cell.angle_beta   90.00
_cell.angle_gamma   90.00
#
_symmetry.space_group_name_H-M   'P 1'
#
loop_
_entity.id
_entity.type
_entity.pdbx_description
1 polymer ?
#
loop_
_entity_poly.entity_id
_entity_poly.type
_entity_poly.pdbx_seq_one_letter_code
_entity_poly.pdbx_strand_id
1 'polypeptide(L)'
;AFPARGTGKGTIRFNDTAGSMAKDSAATAAAVVRELTDKDISDYDLHINVIGGGNIDGPSAGCAITAAILSAVEKIPLRQDYAVTGEVSLSGEVKPVGGVAEKAFGARQAGLKGILLPEENRKDLDETMQGLEIIPVKTMKDVLDRMLVRD
;
A
#
# COMPACT_ATOMS: atom_id res chain seq x y z
N ALA A 1 3.76 3.34 -9.12
CA ALA A 1 3.78 2.21 -10.07
C ALA A 1 3.32 2.67 -11.45
N PHE A 2 3.99 2.20 -12.49
CA PHE A 2 3.62 2.49 -13.87
C PHE A 2 3.38 1.18 -14.60
N PRO A 3 2.17 0.96 -15.15
CA PRO A 3 1.93 -0.20 -15.99
C PRO A 3 2.40 0.10 -17.42
N ALA A 4 3.14 -0.82 -17.98
CA ALA A 4 3.47 -0.79 -19.40
C ALA A 4 2.82 -2.02 -20.04
N ARG A 5 1.82 -1.78 -20.84
CA ARG A 5 1.15 -2.83 -21.60
C ARG A 5 1.92 -3.09 -22.89
N GLY A 6 2.25 -4.29 -23.16
CA GLY A 6 2.82 -4.54 -24.47
C GLY A 6 3.62 -5.80 -24.61
N THR A 7 4.53 -6.11 -23.70
CA THR A 7 5.36 -7.30 -23.83
C THR A 7 4.84 -8.50 -23.05
N GLY A 8 3.90 -8.27 -22.12
CA GLY A 8 3.23 -9.32 -21.36
C GLY A 8 4.15 -10.25 -20.58
N LYS A 9 5.30 -9.76 -20.13
CA LYS A 9 6.26 -10.57 -19.41
C LYS A 9 6.00 -10.61 -17.91
N GLY A 10 5.07 -9.79 -17.40
CA GLY A 10 4.75 -9.73 -15.99
C GLY A 10 5.92 -9.31 -15.13
N THR A 11 6.83 -8.50 -15.66
CA THR A 11 8.05 -8.10 -14.96
C THR A 11 7.72 -7.01 -13.95
N ILE A 12 8.17 -7.19 -12.71
CA ILE A 12 8.07 -6.17 -11.66
C ILE A 12 9.48 -5.66 -11.37
N ARG A 13 9.68 -4.35 -11.54
CA ARG A 13 10.97 -3.72 -11.32
C ARG A 13 10.89 -2.71 -10.20
N PHE A 14 11.93 -2.67 -9.39
CA PHE A 14 12.10 -1.72 -8.30
C PHE A 14 13.35 -0.88 -8.53
N ASN A 15 13.36 0.33 -7.94
CA ASN A 15 14.59 1.08 -7.81
C ASN A 15 15.46 0.48 -6.68
N ASP A 16 16.69 0.98 -6.53
CA ASP A 16 17.70 0.42 -5.63
C ASP A 16 17.39 0.61 -4.14
N THR A 17 16.37 1.40 -3.79
CA THR A 17 16.00 1.66 -2.40
C THR A 17 15.07 0.60 -1.79
N ALA A 18 14.59 -0.34 -2.59
CA ALA A 18 13.70 -1.39 -2.10
C ALA A 18 14.50 -2.64 -1.72
N GLY A 19 14.31 -3.11 -0.50
CA GLY A 19 14.89 -4.35 0.00
C GLY A 19 14.13 -5.59 -0.48
N SER A 20 14.66 -6.78 -0.15
CA SER A 20 14.10 -8.06 -0.60
C SER A 20 12.67 -8.30 -0.08
N MET A 21 12.36 -7.92 1.16
CA MET A 21 11.02 -8.09 1.73
C MET A 21 10.00 -7.20 1.05
N ALA A 22 10.39 -5.99 0.64
CA ALA A 22 9.52 -5.12 -0.14
C ALA A 22 9.24 -5.70 -1.53
N LYS A 23 10.23 -6.34 -2.15
CA LYS A 23 10.06 -7.03 -3.44
C LYS A 23 9.13 -8.23 -3.33
N ASP A 24 9.23 -9.01 -2.25
CA ASP A 24 8.32 -10.12 -1.97
C ASP A 24 6.88 -9.61 -1.75
N SER A 25 6.74 -8.48 -1.07
CA SER A 25 5.43 -7.84 -0.89
C SER A 25 4.80 -7.44 -2.23
N ALA A 26 5.61 -7.05 -3.21
CA ALA A 26 5.09 -6.72 -4.54
C ALA A 26 4.57 -7.95 -5.28
N ALA A 27 5.20 -9.10 -5.12
CA ALA A 27 4.70 -10.34 -5.71
C ALA A 27 3.33 -10.70 -5.13
N THR A 28 3.18 -10.59 -3.81
CA THR A 28 1.89 -10.77 -3.13
C THR A 28 0.88 -9.73 -3.60
N ALA A 29 1.29 -8.48 -3.71
CA ALA A 29 0.43 -7.39 -4.17
C ALA A 29 -0.11 -7.66 -5.59
N ALA A 30 0.74 -8.16 -6.48
CA ALA A 30 0.32 -8.50 -7.85
C ALA A 30 -0.77 -9.58 -7.85
N ALA A 31 -0.62 -10.60 -7.01
CA ALA A 31 -1.63 -11.66 -6.87
C ALA A 31 -2.95 -11.10 -6.33
N VAL A 32 -2.90 -10.22 -5.34
CA VAL A 32 -4.10 -9.59 -4.76
C VAL A 32 -4.80 -8.69 -5.78
N VAL A 33 -4.05 -7.92 -6.56
CA VAL A 33 -4.62 -7.07 -7.61
C VAL A 33 -5.36 -7.91 -8.65
N ARG A 34 -4.79 -9.05 -9.03
CA ARG A 34 -5.45 -9.98 -9.95
C ARG A 34 -6.81 -10.44 -9.41
N GLU A 35 -6.86 -10.82 -8.14
CA GLU A 35 -8.11 -11.23 -7.49
C GLU A 35 -9.16 -10.12 -7.47
N LEU A 36 -8.74 -8.89 -7.23
CA LEU A 36 -9.65 -7.76 -7.05
C LEU A 36 -10.12 -7.14 -8.36
N THR A 37 -9.37 -7.30 -9.45
CA THR A 37 -9.64 -6.62 -10.72
C THR A 37 -9.97 -7.55 -11.87
N ASP A 38 -9.77 -8.85 -11.72
CA ASP A 38 -9.81 -9.86 -12.78
C ASP A 38 -8.82 -9.58 -13.92
N LYS A 39 -7.88 -8.65 -13.73
CA LYS A 39 -6.82 -8.36 -14.69
C LYS A 39 -5.59 -9.17 -14.37
N ASP A 40 -5.04 -9.81 -15.39
CA ASP A 40 -3.80 -10.55 -15.25
C ASP A 40 -2.62 -9.58 -15.28
N ILE A 41 -1.91 -9.50 -14.15
CA ILE A 41 -0.74 -8.62 -14.02
C ILE A 41 0.38 -9.06 -14.95
N SER A 42 0.40 -10.33 -15.39
CA SER A 42 1.38 -10.79 -16.38
C SER A 42 1.26 -10.08 -17.74
N ASP A 43 0.12 -9.44 -18.03
CA ASP A 43 -0.06 -8.62 -19.23
C ASP A 43 0.62 -7.24 -19.11
N TYR A 44 1.17 -6.91 -17.93
CA TYR A 44 1.80 -5.62 -17.66
C TYR A 44 3.22 -5.80 -17.17
N ASP A 45 4.08 -4.87 -17.53
CA ASP A 45 5.37 -4.67 -16.87
C ASP A 45 5.20 -3.54 -15.86
N LEU A 46 5.58 -3.79 -14.61
CA LEU A 46 5.40 -2.82 -13.53
C LEU A 46 6.75 -2.25 -13.11
N HIS A 47 6.80 -0.93 -13.01
CA HIS A 47 7.93 -0.21 -12.45
C HIS A 47 7.49 0.43 -11.13
N ILE A 48 8.11 0.01 -10.03
CA ILE A 48 7.81 0.55 -8.71
C ILE A 48 9.00 1.38 -8.26
N ASN A 49 8.77 2.67 -8.09
CA ASN A 49 9.79 3.60 -7.65
C ASN A 49 9.47 4.07 -6.23
N VAL A 50 10.38 3.81 -5.31
CA VAL A 50 10.28 4.27 -3.93
C VAL A 50 10.97 5.63 -3.84
N ILE A 51 10.20 6.65 -3.44
CA ILE A 51 10.66 8.02 -3.32
C ILE A 51 10.79 8.38 -1.84
N GLY A 52 11.84 9.07 -1.48
CA GLY A 52 12.07 9.55 -0.11
C GLY A 52 13.23 8.85 0.58
N GLY A 53 14.24 9.30 0.74
CA GLY A 53 15.51 9.28 1.43
C GLY A 53 15.99 8.05 2.20
N GLY A 54 15.41 6.90 2.14
CA GLY A 54 15.90 5.74 2.90
C GLY A 54 15.67 4.42 2.20
N ASN A 55 16.42 3.39 2.61
CA ASN A 55 16.13 2.03 2.19
C ASN A 55 14.83 1.55 2.85
N ILE A 56 13.92 1.03 2.04
CA ILE A 56 12.68 0.45 2.51
C ILE A 56 12.81 -1.07 2.44
N ASP A 57 12.68 -1.71 3.58
CA ASP A 57 12.63 -3.16 3.67
C ASP A 57 11.59 -3.56 4.72
N GLY A 58 10.89 -4.64 4.44
CA GLY A 58 9.87 -5.16 5.32
C GLY A 58 8.50 -5.27 4.65
N PRO A 59 7.59 -6.04 5.24
CA PRO A 59 6.28 -6.32 4.64
C PRO A 59 5.26 -5.19 4.84
N SER A 60 5.55 -4.19 5.67
CA SER A 60 4.58 -3.18 6.07
C SER A 60 4.15 -2.23 4.94
N ALA A 61 4.88 -2.22 3.83
CA ALA A 61 4.51 -1.46 2.64
C ALA A 61 3.53 -2.19 1.72
N GLY A 62 3.13 -3.40 2.06
CA GLY A 62 2.29 -4.25 1.19
C GLY A 62 0.99 -3.58 0.78
N CYS A 63 0.27 -2.97 1.71
CA CYS A 63 -0.97 -2.25 1.39
C CYS A 63 -0.73 -1.08 0.43
N ALA A 64 0.31 -0.29 0.67
CA ALA A 64 0.62 0.86 -0.16
C ALA A 64 1.04 0.42 -1.58
N ILE A 65 1.85 -0.61 -1.68
CA ILE A 65 2.28 -1.17 -2.97
C ILE A 65 1.08 -1.71 -3.74
N THR A 66 0.21 -2.48 -3.08
CA THR A 66 -1.00 -3.03 -3.71
C THR A 66 -1.90 -1.92 -4.22
N ALA A 67 -2.14 -0.90 -3.41
CA ALA A 67 -2.96 0.25 -3.81
C ALA A 67 -2.35 0.99 -4.99
N ALA A 68 -1.02 1.19 -5.00
CA ALA A 68 -0.31 1.85 -6.09
C ALA A 68 -0.40 1.07 -7.39
N ILE A 69 -0.24 -0.25 -7.35
CA ILE A 69 -0.36 -1.11 -8.54
C ILE A 69 -1.78 -1.04 -9.09
N LEU A 70 -2.78 -1.20 -8.23
CA LEU A 70 -4.18 -1.18 -8.65
C LEU A 70 -4.55 0.18 -9.24
N SER A 71 -4.14 1.27 -8.61
CA SER A 71 -4.36 2.62 -9.11
C SER A 71 -3.79 2.79 -10.52
N ALA A 72 -2.58 2.30 -10.75
CA ALA A 72 -1.92 2.40 -12.05
C ALA A 72 -2.62 1.54 -13.12
N VAL A 73 -2.99 0.31 -12.78
CA VAL A 73 -3.63 -0.64 -13.69
C VAL A 73 -5.05 -0.18 -14.06
N GLU A 74 -5.82 0.27 -13.08
CA GLU A 74 -7.19 0.74 -13.26
C GLU A 74 -7.27 2.20 -13.71
N LYS A 75 -6.16 2.93 -13.65
CA LYS A 75 -6.09 4.37 -13.95
C LYS A 75 -7.03 5.20 -13.08
N ILE A 76 -7.10 4.85 -11.79
CA ILE A 76 -7.87 5.58 -10.80
C ILE A 76 -6.90 6.21 -9.79
N PRO A 77 -6.92 7.53 -9.58
CA PRO A 77 -6.01 8.17 -8.63
C PRO A 77 -6.22 7.71 -7.19
N LEU A 78 -5.16 7.74 -6.42
CA LEU A 78 -5.20 7.55 -4.97
C LEU A 78 -5.24 8.90 -4.25
N ARG A 79 -5.90 8.93 -3.10
CA ARG A 79 -5.85 10.10 -2.23
C ARG A 79 -4.42 10.33 -1.75
N GLN A 80 -4.02 11.58 -1.72
CA GLN A 80 -2.68 11.99 -1.30
C GLN A 80 -2.65 12.56 0.14
N ASP A 81 -3.81 12.67 0.78
CA ASP A 81 -3.97 13.26 2.10
C ASP A 81 -4.06 12.21 3.22
N TYR A 82 -3.90 10.93 2.89
CA TYR A 82 -3.89 9.83 3.85
C TYR A 82 -2.65 8.98 3.68
N ALA A 83 -2.11 8.50 4.81
CA ALA A 83 -1.07 7.48 4.83
C ALA A 83 -1.70 6.09 4.91
N VAL A 84 -0.96 5.07 4.50
CA VAL A 84 -1.38 3.67 4.55
C VAL A 84 -0.23 2.84 5.07
N THR A 85 -0.50 1.98 6.03
CA THR A 85 0.46 0.95 6.48
C THR A 85 -0.26 -0.38 6.68
N GLY A 86 0.44 -1.46 6.45
CA GLY A 86 -0.10 -2.81 6.64
C GLY A 86 0.58 -3.82 5.73
N GLU A 87 0.66 -5.04 6.21
CA GLU A 87 1.06 -6.20 5.41
C GLU A 87 -0.18 -6.80 4.75
N VAL A 88 -0.05 -7.27 3.52
CA VAL A 88 -1.15 -7.91 2.78
C VAL A 88 -0.86 -9.39 2.62
N SER A 89 -1.84 -10.23 2.98
CA SER A 89 -1.78 -11.65 2.70
C SER A 89 -2.26 -11.95 1.28
N LEU A 90 -1.96 -13.16 0.79
CA LEU A 90 -2.43 -13.62 -0.52
C LEU A 90 -3.96 -13.63 -0.64
N SER A 91 -4.67 -13.76 0.47
CA SER A 91 -6.14 -13.71 0.51
C SER A 91 -6.70 -12.29 0.54
N GLY A 92 -5.84 -11.25 0.52
CA GLY A 92 -6.27 -9.86 0.55
C GLY A 92 -6.55 -9.32 1.94
N GLU A 93 -6.18 -10.04 2.99
CA GLU A 93 -6.31 -9.56 4.36
C GLU A 93 -5.17 -8.62 4.73
N VAL A 94 -5.49 -7.59 5.50
CA VAL A 94 -4.50 -6.67 6.04
C VAL A 94 -4.04 -7.17 7.41
N LYS A 95 -2.74 -7.43 7.53
CA LYS A 95 -2.12 -8.01 8.72
C LYS A 95 -1.42 -6.95 9.55
N PRO A 96 -1.35 -7.14 10.88
CA PRO A 96 -0.70 -6.18 11.78
C PRO A 96 0.79 -6.01 11.48
N VAL A 97 1.29 -4.81 11.77
CA VAL A 97 2.69 -4.43 11.55
C VAL A 97 3.25 -3.76 12.80
N GLY A 98 4.57 -3.62 12.86
CA GLY A 98 5.22 -2.87 13.91
C GLY A 98 5.32 -1.38 13.61
N GLY A 99 5.59 -0.58 14.64
CA GLY A 99 5.88 0.84 14.50
C GLY A 99 4.71 1.71 14.10
N VAL A 100 3.49 1.29 14.37
CA VAL A 100 2.28 2.01 13.98
C VAL A 100 2.18 3.38 14.66
N ALA A 101 2.56 3.48 15.93
CA ALA A 101 2.53 4.76 16.64
C ALA A 101 3.48 5.79 16.01
N GLU A 102 4.68 5.38 15.64
CA GLU A 102 5.67 6.24 14.98
C GLU A 102 5.20 6.63 13.57
N LYS A 103 4.57 5.72 12.86
CA LYS A 103 4.02 6.00 11.53
C LYS A 103 2.85 6.98 11.60
N ALA A 104 1.97 6.82 12.58
CA ALA A 104 0.87 7.75 12.81
C ALA A 104 1.40 9.15 13.18
N PHE A 105 2.40 9.20 14.06
CA PHE A 105 3.07 10.45 14.41
C PHE A 105 3.67 11.13 13.17
N GLY A 106 4.37 10.36 12.33
CA GLY A 106 4.94 10.87 11.08
C GLY A 106 3.89 11.40 10.11
N ALA A 107 2.76 10.73 9.98
CA ALA A 107 1.65 11.18 9.16
C ALA A 107 1.09 12.52 9.67
N ARG A 108 0.93 12.66 10.97
CA ARG A 108 0.48 13.91 11.58
C ARG A 108 1.48 15.04 11.36
N GLN A 109 2.77 14.77 11.53
CA GLN A 109 3.84 15.75 11.29
C GLN A 109 3.89 16.20 9.83
N ALA A 110 3.56 15.31 8.89
CA ALA A 110 3.50 15.62 7.48
C ALA A 110 2.25 16.42 7.08
N GLY A 111 1.34 16.68 8.02
CA GLY A 111 0.10 17.42 7.75
C GLY A 111 -0.97 16.60 7.05
N LEU A 112 -0.88 15.29 7.09
CA LEU A 112 -1.90 14.43 6.49
C LEU A 112 -3.17 14.42 7.34
N LYS A 113 -4.31 14.17 6.70
CA LYS A 113 -5.61 14.13 7.38
C LYS A 113 -5.80 12.88 8.20
N GLY A 114 -5.23 11.77 7.76
CA GLY A 114 -5.42 10.51 8.45
C GLY A 114 -4.46 9.41 8.01
N ILE A 115 -4.62 8.26 8.63
CA ILE A 115 -3.84 7.07 8.34
C ILE A 115 -4.75 5.83 8.36
N LEU A 116 -4.60 4.99 7.35
CA LEU A 116 -5.18 3.67 7.29
C LEU A 116 -4.18 2.69 7.88
N LEU A 117 -4.64 1.85 8.80
CA LEU A 117 -3.79 0.90 9.48
C LEU A 117 -4.56 -0.39 9.79
N PRO A 118 -3.85 -1.51 10.02
CA PRO A 118 -4.53 -2.75 10.35
C PRO A 118 -5.37 -2.61 11.61
N GLU A 119 -6.58 -3.14 11.60
CA GLU A 119 -7.49 -3.05 12.75
C GLU A 119 -6.86 -3.60 14.02
N GLU A 120 -6.09 -4.68 13.91
CA GLU A 120 -5.41 -5.28 15.06
C GLU A 120 -4.35 -4.36 15.68
N ASN A 121 -3.87 -3.36 14.94
CA ASN A 121 -2.91 -2.38 15.45
C ASN A 121 -3.57 -1.18 16.15
N ARG A 122 -4.90 -1.06 16.11
CA ARG A 122 -5.58 0.08 16.74
C ARG A 122 -5.25 0.21 18.22
N LYS A 123 -5.10 -0.91 18.91
CA LYS A 123 -4.70 -0.97 20.32
C LYS A 123 -3.32 -0.39 20.60
N ASP A 124 -2.47 -0.29 19.59
CA ASP A 124 -1.10 0.22 19.70
C ASP A 124 -1.05 1.76 19.66
N LEU A 125 -2.19 2.40 19.39
CA LEU A 125 -2.28 3.85 19.32
C LEU A 125 -2.75 4.42 20.65
N ASP A 126 -2.10 5.51 21.04
CA ASP A 126 -2.48 6.29 22.21
C ASP A 126 -3.61 7.26 21.84
N GLU A 127 -4.50 7.53 22.79
CA GLU A 127 -5.59 8.53 22.66
C GLU A 127 -5.09 9.94 22.38
N THR A 128 -3.78 10.20 22.54
CA THR A 128 -3.16 11.50 22.27
C THR A 128 -2.99 11.85 20.80
N MET A 129 -3.36 10.97 19.89
CA MET A 129 -3.28 11.23 18.43
C MET A 129 -4.41 12.15 17.94
N GLN A 130 -4.49 13.33 18.53
CA GLN A 130 -5.47 14.33 18.10
C GLN A 130 -5.05 14.98 16.78
N GLY A 131 -6.03 15.27 15.94
CA GLY A 131 -5.79 15.91 14.65
C GLY A 131 -5.46 14.95 13.50
N LEU A 132 -5.44 13.66 13.77
CA LEU A 132 -5.23 12.64 12.76
C LEU A 132 -6.39 11.64 12.80
N GLU A 133 -7.07 11.47 11.67
CA GLU A 133 -8.13 10.47 11.55
C GLU A 133 -7.51 9.07 11.47
N ILE A 134 -7.93 8.18 12.35
CA ILE A 134 -7.45 6.79 12.38
C ILE A 134 -8.51 5.91 11.73
N ILE A 135 -8.14 5.26 10.63
CA ILE A 135 -9.04 4.41 9.87
C ILE A 135 -8.53 2.97 9.93
N PRO A 136 -9.09 2.14 10.83
CA PRO A 136 -8.73 0.72 10.87
C PRO A 136 -9.31 -0.01 9.68
N VAL A 137 -8.51 -0.90 9.10
CA VAL A 137 -8.90 -1.70 7.93
C VAL A 137 -8.59 -3.18 8.18
N LYS A 138 -9.41 -4.06 7.61
CA LYS A 138 -9.26 -5.51 7.71
C LYS A 138 -8.80 -6.13 6.40
N THR A 139 -9.21 -5.55 5.26
CA THR A 139 -8.96 -6.11 3.93
C THR A 139 -8.44 -5.03 2.99
N MET A 140 -7.82 -5.46 1.90
CA MET A 140 -7.42 -4.52 0.84
C MET A 140 -8.60 -3.80 0.21
N LYS A 141 -9.77 -4.46 0.17
CA LYS A 141 -10.99 -3.80 -0.30
C LYS A 141 -11.32 -2.59 0.56
N ASP A 142 -11.20 -2.71 1.88
CA ASP A 142 -11.40 -1.58 2.81
C ASP A 142 -10.44 -0.44 2.50
N VAL A 143 -9.16 -0.76 2.25
CA VAL A 143 -8.15 0.24 1.88
C VAL A 143 -8.53 0.95 0.59
N LEU A 144 -8.91 0.21 -0.43
CA LEU A 144 -9.24 0.76 -1.75
C LEU A 144 -10.49 1.62 -1.71
N ASP A 145 -11.51 1.21 -0.94
CA ASP A 145 -12.74 1.97 -0.79
C ASP A 145 -12.48 3.36 -0.19
N ARG A 146 -11.43 3.49 0.62
CA ARG A 146 -11.05 4.76 1.24
C ARG A 146 -10.04 5.55 0.42
N MET A 147 -9.16 4.88 -0.29
CA MET A 147 -8.01 5.51 -0.94
C MET A 147 -8.22 5.84 -2.41
N LEU A 148 -9.06 5.11 -3.13
CA LEU A 148 -9.32 5.40 -4.53
C LEU A 148 -10.25 6.61 -4.66
N VAL A 149 -9.85 7.55 -5.52
CA VAL A 149 -10.66 8.72 -5.85
C VAL A 149 -11.59 8.33 -6.98
N ARG A 150 -12.85 8.06 -6.64
CA ARG A 150 -13.90 7.72 -7.60
C ARG A 150 -14.93 8.84 -7.63
N ASP A 151 -15.31 9.23 -8.82
CA ASP A 151 -16.38 10.21 -9.02
C ASP A 151 -17.76 9.57 -8.83
#